data_e42e4c7bad889d020ec70afeafafb0b7
#
_entry.id   e42e4c7bad889d020ec70afeafafb0b7
#
_cell.length_a   1.000
_cell.length_b   1.000
_cell.length_c   1.000
_cell.angle_alpha   90.00
_cell.angle_beta   90.00
_cell.angle_gamma   90.00
#
_symmetry.space_group_name_H-M   'P 1'
#
loop_
_entity.id
_entity.type
_entity.pdbx_description
1 polymer ?
#
loop_
_entity_poly.entity_id
_entity_poly.type
_entity_poly.pdbx_seq_one_letter_code
_entity_poly.pdbx_strand_id
1 'polypeptide(L)'
;MKVAIIPARGGSKRIPRKNIKEFNGKPIIAWSILAAQESGLFDHIIVSTDDSEIRMIAEKYGATVPFIRPSDISGDNTPTVPVIAHAIKEINKFYQQKVEYACCIYPCSPLVLPTDLIKASIILEESGEDFVYPVTEYTHPIFRSMRQSKSGK
;
A
#
# COMPACT_ATOMS: atom_id res chain seq x y z
N MET A 1 8.59 -16.11 3.38
CA MET A 1 7.37 -15.76 2.63
C MET A 1 7.46 -14.30 2.22
N LYS A 2 7.20 -14.00 0.94
CA LYS A 2 7.12 -12.64 0.37
C LYS A 2 5.66 -12.21 0.25
N VAL A 3 5.28 -11.04 0.77
CA VAL A 3 3.90 -10.58 0.76
C VAL A 3 3.77 -9.14 0.25
N ALA A 4 2.73 -8.87 -0.57
CA ALA A 4 2.27 -7.51 -0.81
C ALA A 4 1.23 -7.13 0.24
N ILE A 5 1.35 -5.96 0.85
CA ILE A 5 0.39 -5.42 1.82
C ILE A 5 -0.16 -4.11 1.29
N ILE A 6 -1.49 -4.05 1.12
CA ILE A 6 -2.20 -2.88 0.60
C ILE A 6 -3.06 -2.29 1.73
N PRO A 7 -2.61 -1.19 2.38
CA PRO A 7 -3.34 -0.58 3.49
C PRO A 7 -4.49 0.31 2.99
N ALA A 8 -5.73 -0.19 3.06
CA ALA A 8 -6.92 0.48 2.51
C ALA A 8 -8.01 0.68 3.58
N ARG A 9 -8.03 1.83 4.26
CA ARG A 9 -9.07 2.17 5.23
C ARG A 9 -10.34 2.70 4.57
N GLY A 10 -11.51 2.51 5.21
CA GLY A 10 -12.82 3.01 4.77
C GLY A 10 -13.00 4.52 4.94
N GLY A 11 -12.44 5.11 6.01
CA GLY A 11 -12.69 6.47 6.48
C GLY A 11 -11.99 7.60 5.71
N SER A 12 -11.97 7.57 4.38
CA SER A 12 -11.34 8.64 3.56
C SER A 12 -12.20 9.91 3.55
N LYS A 13 -11.72 11.01 4.19
CA LYS A 13 -12.45 12.28 4.34
C LYS A 13 -12.33 13.23 3.14
N ARG A 14 -11.12 13.43 2.60
CA ARG A 14 -10.88 14.35 1.47
C ARG A 14 -11.55 13.91 0.17
N ILE A 15 -11.53 12.62 -0.08
CA ILE A 15 -12.22 11.98 -1.20
C ILE A 15 -12.99 10.80 -0.60
N PRO A 16 -14.34 10.90 -0.47
CA PRO A 16 -15.15 9.82 0.06
C PRO A 16 -14.92 8.52 -0.72
N ARG A 17 -14.79 7.41 0.01
CA ARG A 17 -14.60 6.07 -0.56
C ARG A 17 -13.41 5.97 -1.52
N LYS A 18 -12.35 6.77 -1.33
CA LYS A 18 -11.21 6.92 -2.23
C LYS A 18 -10.66 5.59 -2.76
N ASN A 19 -10.46 4.61 -1.86
CA ASN A 19 -9.80 3.35 -2.20
C ASN A 19 -10.60 2.43 -3.12
N ILE A 20 -11.90 2.66 -3.26
CA ILE A 20 -12.79 1.91 -4.14
C ILE A 20 -13.47 2.79 -5.19
N LYS A 21 -13.10 4.07 -5.25
CA LYS A 21 -13.58 4.96 -6.30
C LYS A 21 -13.11 4.46 -7.66
N GLU A 22 -13.97 4.54 -8.66
CA GLU A 22 -13.64 4.13 -10.02
C GLU A 22 -12.52 4.98 -10.62
N PHE A 23 -11.57 4.32 -11.22
CA PHE A 23 -10.48 4.89 -12.00
C PHE A 23 -10.28 4.01 -13.24
N ASN A 24 -10.50 4.57 -14.42
CA ASN A 24 -10.35 3.87 -15.70
C ASN A 24 -11.07 2.50 -15.74
N GLY A 25 -12.36 2.48 -15.38
CA GLY A 25 -13.23 1.31 -15.47
C GLY A 25 -13.10 0.27 -14.35
N LYS A 26 -12.26 0.53 -13.31
CA LYS A 26 -12.10 -0.36 -12.15
C LYS A 26 -11.98 0.44 -10.85
N PRO A 27 -12.34 -0.14 -9.68
CA PRO A 27 -11.98 0.45 -8.39
C PRO A 27 -10.48 0.70 -8.31
N ILE A 28 -10.06 1.86 -7.82
CA ILE A 28 -8.64 2.25 -7.87
C ILE A 28 -7.70 1.25 -7.15
N ILE A 29 -8.17 0.60 -6.07
CA ILE A 29 -7.41 -0.45 -5.37
C ILE A 29 -7.10 -1.66 -6.26
N ALA A 30 -7.96 -1.94 -7.24
CA ALA A 30 -7.78 -3.07 -8.15
C ALA A 30 -6.49 -2.96 -8.97
N TRP A 31 -6.08 -1.75 -9.33
CA TRP A 31 -4.83 -1.53 -10.06
C TRP A 31 -3.60 -1.94 -9.25
N SER A 32 -3.58 -1.62 -7.95
CA SER A 32 -2.50 -2.04 -7.06
C SER A 32 -2.47 -3.56 -6.85
N ILE A 33 -3.64 -4.20 -6.76
CA ILE A 33 -3.76 -5.65 -6.64
C ILE A 33 -3.26 -6.33 -7.92
N LEU A 34 -3.72 -5.87 -9.09
CA LEU A 34 -3.33 -6.44 -10.38
C LEU A 34 -1.83 -6.28 -10.64
N ALA A 35 -1.25 -5.11 -10.35
CA ALA A 35 0.19 -4.91 -10.49
C ALA A 35 1.00 -5.87 -9.60
N ALA A 36 0.54 -6.11 -8.38
CA ALA A 36 1.16 -7.10 -7.49
C ALA A 36 1.06 -8.53 -8.06
N GLN A 37 -0.10 -8.91 -8.62
CA GLN A 37 -0.30 -10.23 -9.27
C GLN A 37 0.60 -10.39 -10.50
N GLU A 38 0.60 -9.40 -11.40
CA GLU A 38 1.37 -9.41 -12.64
C GLU A 38 2.88 -9.46 -12.39
N SER A 39 3.36 -8.94 -11.25
CA SER A 39 4.78 -9.03 -10.88
C SER A 39 5.26 -10.46 -10.62
N GLY A 40 4.37 -11.37 -10.23
CA GLY A 40 4.71 -12.74 -9.87
C GLY A 40 5.62 -12.91 -8.64
N LEU A 41 5.83 -11.83 -7.85
CA LEU A 41 6.79 -11.81 -6.75
C LEU A 41 6.27 -12.37 -5.43
N PHE A 42 4.96 -12.28 -5.20
CA PHE A 42 4.38 -12.43 -3.88
C PHE A 42 3.66 -13.77 -3.71
N ASP A 43 3.94 -14.45 -2.62
CA ASP A 43 3.19 -15.65 -2.21
C ASP A 43 1.73 -15.29 -1.89
N HIS A 44 1.52 -14.09 -1.30
CA HIS A 44 0.20 -13.59 -0.96
C HIS A 44 0.08 -12.07 -1.16
N ILE A 45 -1.10 -11.63 -1.61
CA ILE A 45 -1.47 -10.22 -1.73
C ILE A 45 -2.55 -9.94 -0.70
N ILE A 46 -2.21 -9.14 0.31
CA ILE A 46 -3.04 -8.90 1.48
C ILE A 46 -3.56 -7.46 1.46
N VAL A 47 -4.86 -7.30 1.64
CA VAL A 47 -5.45 -5.99 1.89
C VAL A 47 -5.75 -5.85 3.37
N SER A 48 -5.14 -4.85 4.01
CA SER A 48 -5.43 -4.48 5.40
C SER A 48 -6.52 -3.40 5.41
N THR A 49 -7.71 -3.74 5.87
CA THR A 49 -8.87 -2.82 5.89
C THR A 49 -9.73 -3.00 7.14
N ASP A 50 -10.42 -1.92 7.52
CA ASP A 50 -11.47 -1.84 8.55
C ASP A 50 -12.89 -1.87 7.94
N ASP A 51 -13.01 -1.99 6.62
CA ASP A 51 -14.22 -1.74 5.85
C ASP A 51 -14.64 -2.98 5.04
N SER A 52 -15.90 -3.40 5.21
CA SER A 52 -16.44 -4.61 4.58
C SER A 52 -16.61 -4.50 3.06
N GLU A 53 -16.90 -3.31 2.53
CA GLU A 53 -17.04 -3.11 1.08
C GLU A 53 -15.66 -3.15 0.40
N ILE A 54 -14.64 -2.53 1.00
CA ILE A 54 -13.26 -2.64 0.53
C ILE A 54 -12.81 -4.10 0.54
N ARG A 55 -13.16 -4.84 1.59
CA ARG A 55 -12.87 -6.27 1.69
C ARG A 55 -13.46 -7.05 0.51
N MET A 56 -14.77 -6.92 0.27
CA MET A 56 -15.45 -7.61 -0.83
C MET A 56 -14.83 -7.31 -2.19
N ILE A 57 -14.50 -6.02 -2.43
CA ILE A 57 -13.85 -5.60 -3.68
C ILE A 57 -12.46 -6.19 -3.79
N ALA A 58 -11.65 -6.13 -2.75
CA ALA A 58 -10.30 -6.69 -2.74
C ALA A 58 -10.30 -8.20 -3.03
N GLU A 59 -11.18 -8.95 -2.38
CA GLU A 59 -11.34 -10.39 -2.61
C GLU A 59 -11.81 -10.70 -4.03
N LYS A 60 -12.74 -9.91 -4.60
CA LYS A 60 -13.17 -10.02 -6.00
C LYS A 60 -12.00 -9.88 -6.99
N TYR A 61 -11.00 -9.06 -6.69
CA TYR A 61 -9.81 -8.87 -7.52
C TYR A 61 -8.64 -9.80 -7.15
N GLY A 62 -8.88 -10.78 -6.27
CA GLY A 62 -7.91 -11.85 -5.96
C GLY A 62 -6.93 -11.55 -4.85
N ALA A 63 -7.16 -10.50 -4.06
CA ALA A 63 -6.44 -10.29 -2.81
C ALA A 63 -7.09 -11.05 -1.65
N THR A 64 -6.35 -11.30 -0.58
CA THR A 64 -6.84 -11.91 0.65
C THR A 64 -6.99 -10.86 1.76
N VAL A 65 -8.05 -10.98 2.57
CA VAL A 65 -8.30 -10.13 3.75
C VAL A 65 -8.46 -11.02 4.98
N PRO A 66 -7.37 -11.54 5.55
CA PRO A 66 -7.42 -12.58 6.59
C PRO A 66 -7.78 -12.03 7.99
N PHE A 67 -7.82 -10.73 8.17
CA PHE A 67 -8.16 -10.04 9.42
C PHE A 67 -8.89 -8.72 9.15
N ILE A 68 -9.57 -8.20 10.16
CA ILE A 68 -10.11 -6.83 10.16
C ILE A 68 -9.13 -5.93 10.90
N ARG A 69 -8.79 -4.79 10.31
CA ARG A 69 -7.90 -3.83 10.95
C ARG A 69 -8.59 -3.18 12.14
N PRO A 70 -7.96 -3.17 13.33
CA PRO A 70 -8.49 -2.50 14.51
C PRO A 70 -8.71 -1.00 14.33
N SER A 71 -9.71 -0.45 15.00
CA SER A 71 -10.12 0.96 14.88
C SER A 71 -9.05 1.94 15.36
N ASP A 72 -8.25 1.58 16.36
CA ASP A 72 -7.16 2.37 16.93
C ASP A 72 -6.02 2.66 15.92
N ILE A 73 -5.86 1.79 14.92
CA ILE A 73 -4.91 1.96 13.82
C ILE A 73 -5.58 2.23 12.47
N SER A 74 -6.85 2.64 12.46
CA SER A 74 -7.63 2.99 11.25
C SER A 74 -7.93 4.49 11.15
N GLY A 75 -7.40 5.31 12.07
CA GLY A 75 -7.61 6.76 12.12
C GLY A 75 -6.91 7.55 11.02
N ASP A 76 -7.29 8.84 10.90
CA ASP A 76 -6.72 9.76 9.88
C ASP A 76 -5.23 10.00 10.06
N ASN A 77 -4.76 10.01 11.31
CA ASN A 77 -3.37 10.33 11.68
C ASN A 77 -2.52 9.08 11.93
N THR A 78 -3.06 7.89 11.71
CA THR A 78 -2.31 6.65 11.89
C THR A 78 -1.19 6.56 10.84
N PRO A 79 0.08 6.49 11.25
CA PRO A 79 1.19 6.29 10.33
C PRO A 79 1.12 4.93 9.62
N THR A 80 1.76 4.81 8.47
CA THR A 80 1.76 3.56 7.69
C THR A 80 2.49 2.42 8.42
N VAL A 81 3.60 2.71 9.10
CA VAL A 81 4.44 1.69 9.73
C VAL A 81 3.69 0.83 10.75
N PRO A 82 2.94 1.38 11.73
CA PRO A 82 2.12 0.58 12.64
C PRO A 82 1.09 -0.31 11.93
N VAL A 83 0.50 0.16 10.82
CA VAL A 83 -0.47 -0.61 10.03
C VAL A 83 0.21 -1.82 9.38
N ILE A 84 1.39 -1.63 8.79
CA ILE A 84 2.16 -2.71 8.16
C ILE A 84 2.66 -3.70 9.22
N ALA A 85 3.17 -3.22 10.37
CA ALA A 85 3.61 -4.08 11.46
C ALA A 85 2.47 -4.96 12.01
N HIS A 86 1.28 -4.38 12.20
CA HIS A 86 0.09 -5.13 12.56
C HIS A 86 -0.26 -6.19 11.52
N ALA A 87 -0.28 -5.80 10.23
CA ALA A 87 -0.58 -6.73 9.15
C ALA A 87 0.39 -7.91 9.10
N ILE A 88 1.69 -7.67 9.21
CA ILE A 88 2.72 -8.73 9.26
C ILE A 88 2.46 -9.69 10.43
N LYS A 89 2.15 -9.15 11.61
CA LYS A 89 1.83 -9.99 12.80
C LYS A 89 0.62 -10.89 12.56
N GLU A 90 -0.45 -10.36 12.00
CA GLU A 90 -1.66 -11.13 11.71
C GLU A 90 -1.47 -12.14 10.56
N ILE A 91 -0.69 -11.77 9.53
CA ILE A 91 -0.31 -12.67 8.43
C ILE A 91 0.49 -13.85 8.96
N ASN A 92 1.51 -13.61 9.80
CA ASN A 92 2.31 -14.68 10.41
C ASN A 92 1.46 -15.66 11.21
N LYS A 93 0.46 -15.18 11.94
CA LYS A 93 -0.49 -16.03 12.68
C LYS A 93 -1.40 -16.83 11.76
N PHE A 94 -1.92 -16.18 10.72
CA PHE A 94 -2.89 -16.79 9.81
C PHE A 94 -2.27 -17.92 9.00
N TYR A 95 -1.08 -17.68 8.43
CA TYR A 95 -0.38 -18.68 7.59
C TYR A 95 0.57 -19.58 8.38
N GLN A 96 0.79 -19.32 9.67
CA GLN A 96 1.78 -20.02 10.53
C GLN A 96 3.18 -20.04 9.90
N GLN A 97 3.52 -18.97 9.18
CA GLN A 97 4.79 -18.80 8.46
C GLN A 97 5.30 -17.36 8.61
N LYS A 98 6.61 -17.19 8.77
CA LYS A 98 7.25 -15.88 8.92
C LYS A 98 7.27 -15.13 7.57
N VAL A 99 6.81 -13.88 7.59
CA VAL A 99 7.04 -12.93 6.50
C VAL A 99 8.51 -12.50 6.54
N GLU A 100 9.22 -12.69 5.43
CA GLU A 100 10.62 -12.30 5.25
C GLU A 100 10.71 -10.95 4.54
N TYR A 101 9.89 -10.78 3.49
CA TYR A 101 9.81 -9.53 2.74
C TYR A 101 8.36 -9.06 2.66
N ALA A 102 8.14 -7.79 2.97
CA ALA A 102 6.84 -7.14 2.86
C ALA A 102 6.93 -5.92 1.95
N CYS A 103 6.15 -5.91 0.87
CA CYS A 103 6.02 -4.75 0.00
C CYS A 103 4.75 -3.98 0.33
N CYS A 104 4.87 -2.74 0.80
CA CYS A 104 3.73 -1.84 0.99
C CYS A 104 3.36 -1.17 -0.33
N ILE A 105 2.20 -1.52 -0.90
CA ILE A 105 1.66 -0.87 -2.10
C ILE A 105 0.44 -0.03 -1.69
N TYR A 106 0.48 1.28 -1.90
CA TYR A 106 -0.67 2.12 -1.57
C TYR A 106 -1.88 1.80 -2.47
N PRO A 107 -3.12 1.78 -1.93
CA PRO A 107 -4.32 1.40 -2.68
C PRO A 107 -4.67 2.37 -3.81
N CYS A 108 -4.15 3.60 -3.76
CA CYS A 108 -4.36 4.63 -4.78
C CYS A 108 -3.11 4.85 -5.64
N SER A 109 -2.46 3.78 -6.05
CA SER A 109 -1.27 3.81 -6.92
C SER A 109 -1.56 3.13 -8.27
N PRO A 110 -2.49 3.68 -9.09
CA PRO A 110 -2.93 3.02 -10.32
C PRO A 110 -1.87 2.99 -11.43
N LEU A 111 -0.75 3.70 -11.25
CA LEU A 111 0.34 3.78 -12.22
C LEU A 111 1.59 2.99 -11.78
N VAL A 112 1.52 2.23 -10.69
CA VAL A 112 2.62 1.35 -10.30
C VAL A 112 2.77 0.25 -11.34
N LEU A 113 4.00 0.01 -11.79
CA LEU A 113 4.29 -1.00 -12.79
C LEU A 113 4.81 -2.28 -12.12
N PRO A 114 4.41 -3.47 -12.60
CA PRO A 114 4.96 -4.75 -12.13
C PRO A 114 6.50 -4.79 -12.22
N THR A 115 7.07 -4.22 -13.27
CA THR A 115 8.51 -4.12 -13.48
C THR A 115 9.24 -3.31 -12.42
N ASP A 116 8.60 -2.28 -11.83
CA ASP A 116 9.20 -1.49 -10.75
C ASP A 116 9.22 -2.28 -9.44
N LEU A 117 8.19 -3.08 -9.18
CA LEU A 117 8.16 -4.00 -8.04
C LEU A 117 9.26 -5.05 -8.15
N ILE A 118 9.46 -5.63 -9.35
CA ILE A 118 10.52 -6.60 -9.62
C ILE A 118 11.90 -5.98 -9.40
N LYS A 119 12.16 -4.80 -9.95
CA LYS A 119 13.43 -4.09 -9.75
C LYS A 119 13.70 -3.80 -8.28
N ALA A 120 12.68 -3.33 -7.53
CA ALA A 120 12.83 -3.06 -6.12
C ALA A 120 13.17 -4.31 -5.30
N SER A 121 12.54 -5.47 -5.63
CA SER A 121 12.85 -6.76 -4.99
C SER A 121 14.30 -7.18 -5.24
N ILE A 122 14.78 -7.07 -6.48
CA ILE A 122 16.17 -7.40 -6.84
C ILE A 122 17.15 -6.51 -6.07
N ILE A 123 16.93 -5.19 -6.08
CA ILE A 123 17.79 -4.24 -5.37
C ILE A 123 17.84 -4.57 -3.88
N LEU A 124 16.68 -4.84 -3.25
CA LEU A 124 16.62 -5.17 -1.82
C LEU A 124 17.40 -6.46 -1.49
N GLU A 125 17.25 -7.49 -2.32
CA GLU A 125 17.91 -8.79 -2.10
C GLU A 125 19.42 -8.72 -2.36
N GLU A 126 19.88 -7.91 -3.33
CA GLU A 126 21.28 -7.79 -3.68
C GLU A 126 22.06 -6.80 -2.79
N SER A 127 21.41 -5.73 -2.32
CA SER A 127 22.07 -4.69 -1.52
C SER A 127 22.28 -5.08 -0.05
N GLY A 128 21.45 -5.99 0.48
CA GLY A 128 21.44 -6.31 1.91
C GLY A 128 20.89 -5.19 2.80
N GLU A 129 20.24 -4.19 2.21
CA GLU A 129 19.62 -3.09 2.94
C GLU A 129 18.27 -3.49 3.55
N ASP A 130 17.85 -2.78 4.59
CA ASP A 130 16.61 -3.10 5.30
C ASP A 130 15.36 -2.72 4.50
N PHE A 131 15.43 -1.75 3.58
CA PHE A 131 14.30 -1.30 2.76
C PHE A 131 14.73 -0.58 1.48
N VAL A 132 13.85 -0.64 0.48
CA VAL A 132 13.94 0.08 -0.80
C VAL A 132 12.62 0.82 -1.04
N TYR A 133 12.69 2.04 -1.54
CA TYR A 133 11.52 2.83 -1.91
C TYR A 133 11.79 3.67 -3.17
N PRO A 134 10.75 3.95 -3.98
CA PRO A 134 10.91 4.74 -5.19
C PRO A 134 11.15 6.21 -4.86
N VAL A 135 12.00 6.85 -5.64
CA VAL A 135 12.27 8.29 -5.58
C VAL A 135 12.17 8.90 -6.97
N THR A 136 11.93 10.20 -7.02
CA THR A 136 11.98 10.98 -8.25
C THR A 136 12.73 12.28 -8.02
N GLU A 137 13.32 12.82 -9.08
CA GLU A 137 13.95 14.13 -9.02
C GLU A 137 12.89 15.23 -8.82
N TYR A 138 13.22 16.22 -8.02
CA TYR A 138 12.37 17.39 -7.86
C TYR A 138 12.57 18.31 -9.06
N THR A 139 11.51 18.59 -9.79
CA THR A 139 11.57 19.44 -11.01
C THR A 139 12.00 20.87 -10.72
N HIS A 140 11.74 21.35 -9.48
CA HIS A 140 12.19 22.66 -9.01
C HIS A 140 13.02 22.51 -7.73
N PRO A 141 14.26 23.05 -7.71
CA PRO A 141 15.11 22.98 -6.51
C PRO A 141 14.40 23.55 -5.29
N ILE A 142 14.35 22.79 -4.19
CA ILE A 142 13.63 23.19 -2.96
C ILE A 142 14.16 24.49 -2.34
N PHE A 143 15.44 24.82 -2.55
CA PHE A 143 16.03 26.08 -2.09
C PHE A 143 15.54 27.32 -2.86
N ARG A 144 14.78 27.14 -3.96
CA ARG A 144 14.04 28.20 -4.67
C ARG A 144 12.60 28.34 -4.19
N SER A 145 12.17 27.55 -3.22
CA SER A 145 10.84 27.64 -2.65
C SER A 145 10.69 28.95 -1.86
N MET A 146 9.52 29.57 -1.97
CA MET A 146 9.16 30.72 -1.15
C MET A 146 8.22 30.28 -0.03
N ARG A 147 8.43 30.80 1.17
CA ARG A 147 7.53 30.56 2.30
C ARG A 147 6.41 31.60 2.28
N GLN A 148 5.18 31.16 2.07
CA GLN A 148 4.03 32.05 2.21
C GLN A 148 3.76 32.31 3.69
N SER A 149 3.66 33.57 4.10
CA SER A 149 3.24 33.96 5.45
C SER A 149 1.74 33.71 5.65
N LYS A 150 1.27 33.69 6.91
CA LYS A 150 -0.16 33.61 7.22
C LYS A 150 -1.00 34.76 6.62
N SER A 151 -0.39 35.87 6.30
CA SER A 151 -1.01 37.04 5.64
C SER A 151 -0.99 36.94 4.11
N GLY A 152 -0.47 35.86 3.53
CA GLY A 152 -0.43 35.67 2.07
C GLY A 152 0.69 36.45 1.35
N LYS A 153 1.60 37.08 2.09
CA LYS A 153 2.77 37.80 1.55
C LYS A 153 3.99 36.91 1.54
#